data_46bf8bec4ac9086c6a4705dd37a0551f
#
_entry.id   46bf8bec4ac9086c6a4705dd37a0551f
#
_cell.length_a   1.000
_cell.length_b   1.000
_cell.length_c   1.000
_cell.angle_alpha   90.00
_cell.angle_beta   90.00
_cell.angle_gamma   90.00
#
_symmetry.space_group_name_H-M   'P 1'
#
loop_
_entity.id
_entity.type
_entity.pdbx_description
1 polymer ?
#
loop_
_entity_poly.entity_id
_entity_poly.type
_entity_poly.pdbx_seq_one_letter_code
_entity_poly.pdbx_strand_id
1 'polypeptide(L)'
;MAVNIVSCEDLDLLFANFVQDTLGLKQEQVLISYREKGQPSSMISKDVCYVHTNLEDDQVQIFKNRKKSYDPETENVTITQQAMRRIMLQVVFYGPNSDVLSTMLNEYCYTEDAKQFFYNNDLALIPSLTTHIDKLHEKINERWWERADLKLRFYNTISVETDVSTITSTDIKIIHEWEE
;
A
#
# COMPACT_ATOMS: atom_id res chain seq x y z
N MET A 1 -17.12 14.92 -5.28
CA MET A 1 -16.24 14.26 -4.30
C MET A 1 -15.46 13.19 -5.05
N ALA A 2 -14.17 13.34 -5.19
CA ALA A 2 -13.27 12.32 -5.73
C ALA A 2 -12.48 11.72 -4.56
N VAL A 3 -12.37 10.40 -4.56
CA VAL A 3 -11.63 9.66 -3.53
C VAL A 3 -10.56 8.85 -4.23
N ASN A 4 -9.30 9.17 -3.96
CA ASN A 4 -8.18 8.42 -4.50
C ASN A 4 -7.66 7.47 -3.40
N ILE A 5 -8.21 6.25 -3.40
CA ILE A 5 -7.80 5.17 -2.50
C ILE A 5 -7.43 3.97 -3.37
N VAL A 6 -6.17 3.59 -3.33
CA VAL A 6 -5.70 2.35 -3.96
C VAL A 6 -6.22 1.18 -3.14
N SER A 7 -6.88 0.21 -3.75
CA SER A 7 -7.37 -0.98 -3.06
C SER A 7 -6.23 -1.90 -2.61
N CYS A 8 -6.48 -2.82 -1.67
CA CYS A 8 -5.47 -3.83 -1.32
C CYS A 8 -5.17 -4.76 -2.50
N GLU A 9 -6.16 -5.02 -3.36
CA GLU A 9 -5.98 -5.85 -4.54
C GLU A 9 -5.06 -5.19 -5.58
N ASP A 10 -5.19 -3.86 -5.77
CA ASP A 10 -4.29 -3.10 -6.64
C ASP A 10 -2.87 -3.05 -6.07
N LEU A 11 -2.74 -2.94 -4.74
CA LEU A 11 -1.46 -2.99 -4.06
C LEU A 11 -0.81 -4.38 -4.17
N ASP A 12 -1.58 -5.46 -4.03
CA ASP A 12 -1.09 -6.82 -4.22
C ASP A 12 -0.53 -6.99 -5.63
N LEU A 13 -1.24 -6.47 -6.64
CA LEU A 13 -0.80 -6.53 -8.03
C LEU A 13 0.46 -5.69 -8.27
N LEU A 14 0.51 -4.47 -7.72
CA LEU A 14 1.67 -3.58 -7.79
C LEU A 14 2.91 -4.25 -7.19
N PHE A 15 2.78 -4.81 -6.00
CA PHE A 15 3.89 -5.48 -5.33
C PHE A 15 4.27 -6.81 -5.97
N ALA A 16 3.32 -7.56 -6.54
CA ALA A 16 3.63 -8.76 -7.29
C ALA A 16 4.51 -8.46 -8.51
N ASN A 17 4.17 -7.40 -9.26
CA ASN A 17 5.00 -6.94 -10.38
C ASN A 17 6.38 -6.47 -9.91
N PHE A 18 6.44 -5.68 -8.83
CA PHE A 18 7.70 -5.22 -8.24
C PHE A 18 8.62 -6.39 -7.84
N VAL A 19 8.08 -7.41 -7.17
CA VAL A 19 8.82 -8.61 -6.77
C VAL A 19 9.31 -9.39 -8.00
N GLN A 20 8.43 -9.53 -9.01
CA GLN A 20 8.76 -10.21 -10.26
C GLN A 20 9.94 -9.53 -10.97
N ASP A 21 9.86 -8.24 -11.16
CA ASP A 21 10.88 -7.45 -11.87
C ASP A 21 12.21 -7.45 -11.11
N THR A 22 12.14 -7.25 -9.79
CA THR A 22 13.32 -7.21 -8.91
C THR A 22 14.09 -8.52 -8.89
N LEU A 23 13.39 -9.65 -8.82
CA LEU A 23 14.01 -10.97 -8.67
C LEU A 23 14.17 -11.70 -10.00
N GLY A 24 13.67 -11.15 -11.11
CA GLY A 24 13.71 -11.82 -12.42
C GLY A 24 12.88 -13.10 -12.48
N LEU A 25 11.85 -13.19 -11.62
CA LEU A 25 10.96 -14.36 -11.57
C LEU A 25 9.96 -14.34 -12.71
N LYS A 26 9.50 -15.52 -13.11
CA LYS A 26 8.41 -15.60 -14.08
C LYS A 26 7.07 -15.30 -13.42
N GLN A 27 6.10 -14.82 -14.19
CA GLN A 27 4.75 -14.52 -13.72
C GLN A 27 4.08 -15.71 -12.99
N GLU A 28 4.34 -16.92 -13.44
CA GLU A 28 3.82 -18.15 -12.81
C GLU A 28 4.45 -18.47 -11.45
N GLN A 29 5.56 -17.80 -11.08
CA GLN A 29 6.30 -17.99 -9.83
C GLN A 29 5.92 -16.93 -8.79
N VAL A 30 5.23 -15.85 -9.17
CA VAL A 30 4.78 -14.79 -8.28
C VAL A 30 3.26 -14.81 -8.21
N LEU A 31 2.73 -15.20 -7.07
CA LEU A 31 1.31 -15.46 -6.88
C LEU A 31 0.76 -14.51 -5.80
N ILE A 32 -0.47 -14.04 -6.01
CA ILE A 32 -1.18 -13.27 -5.00
C ILE A 32 -1.89 -14.25 -4.07
N SER A 33 -1.64 -14.12 -2.75
CA SER A 33 -2.26 -14.94 -1.70
C SER A 33 -3.77 -14.71 -1.60
N TYR A 34 -4.47 -15.69 -1.07
CA TYR A 34 -5.90 -15.63 -0.70
C TYR A 34 -6.88 -15.34 -1.84
N ARG A 35 -6.55 -15.76 -3.08
CA ARG A 35 -7.54 -15.75 -4.17
C ARG A 35 -8.60 -16.84 -3.96
N GLU A 36 -9.85 -16.56 -4.33
CA GLU A 36 -11.02 -17.44 -4.16
C GLU A 36 -10.84 -18.87 -4.68
N LYS A 37 -10.00 -19.09 -5.69
CA LYS A 37 -9.76 -20.40 -6.30
C LYS A 37 -8.67 -21.24 -5.61
N GLY A 38 -8.21 -20.80 -4.45
CA GLY A 38 -7.09 -21.45 -3.75
C GLY A 38 -5.76 -21.21 -4.46
N GLN A 39 -4.67 -21.60 -3.78
CA GLN A 39 -3.33 -21.50 -4.34
C GLN A 39 -2.99 -22.80 -5.10
N PRO A 40 -2.42 -22.70 -6.30
CA PRO A 40 -1.95 -23.90 -6.98
C PRO A 40 -0.83 -24.54 -6.16
N SER A 41 -0.87 -25.86 -6.02
CA SER A 41 0.22 -26.60 -5.40
C SER A 41 1.47 -26.42 -6.25
N SER A 42 2.49 -25.74 -5.72
CA SER A 42 3.79 -25.63 -6.37
C SER A 42 4.62 -26.89 -6.19
N MET A 43 5.54 -27.14 -7.12
CA MET A 43 6.50 -28.24 -6.95
C MET A 43 7.59 -27.79 -5.98
N ILE A 44 7.96 -28.65 -5.03
CA ILE A 44 9.00 -28.43 -4.01
C ILE A 44 10.36 -28.03 -4.59
N SER A 45 10.62 -28.37 -5.83
CA SER A 45 11.87 -28.07 -6.55
C SER A 45 11.88 -26.73 -7.27
N LYS A 46 10.79 -25.96 -7.21
CA LYS A 46 10.66 -24.66 -7.87
C LYS A 46 10.51 -23.56 -6.84
N ASP A 47 11.19 -22.46 -7.09
CA ASP A 47 11.01 -21.26 -6.31
C ASP A 47 9.69 -20.59 -6.69
N VAL A 48 8.90 -20.28 -5.69
CA VAL A 48 7.60 -19.60 -5.82
C VAL A 48 7.46 -18.60 -4.68
N CYS A 49 6.89 -17.44 -4.92
CA CYS A 49 6.55 -16.52 -3.86
C CYS A 49 5.07 -16.14 -3.88
N TYR A 50 4.54 -15.88 -2.70
CA TYR A 50 3.19 -15.41 -2.47
C TYR A 50 3.24 -14.02 -1.90
N VAL A 51 2.54 -13.11 -2.55
CA VAL A 51 2.48 -11.69 -2.18
C VAL A 51 1.12 -11.39 -1.60
N HIS A 52 1.08 -10.68 -0.49
CA HIS A 52 -0.15 -10.24 0.14
C HIS A 52 0.03 -8.94 0.91
N THR A 53 -0.93 -8.04 0.76
CA THR A 53 -0.95 -6.74 1.43
C THR A 53 -2.07 -6.70 2.46
N ASN A 54 -1.72 -6.31 3.67
CA ASN A 54 -2.67 -6.10 4.77
C ASN A 54 -2.65 -4.64 5.22
N LEU A 55 -3.81 -4.14 5.61
CA LEU A 55 -3.90 -2.90 6.36
C LEU A 55 -3.53 -3.18 7.82
N GLU A 56 -2.65 -2.36 8.37
CA GLU A 56 -2.32 -2.39 9.80
C GLU A 56 -2.94 -1.17 10.50
N ASP A 57 -3.48 -1.38 11.69
CA ASP A 57 -3.92 -0.29 12.55
C ASP A 57 -2.71 0.55 12.98
N ASP A 58 -2.80 1.84 12.73
CA ASP A 58 -1.79 2.80 13.19
C ASP A 58 -2.47 4.00 13.84
N GLN A 59 -1.97 4.41 15.00
CA GLN A 59 -2.41 5.64 15.67
C GLN A 59 -2.13 6.91 14.85
N VAL A 60 -1.33 6.79 13.79
CA VAL A 60 -0.95 7.88 12.89
C VAL A 60 -1.94 8.10 11.75
N GLN A 61 -3.01 7.32 11.64
CA GLN A 61 -4.07 7.48 10.62
C GLN A 61 -4.93 8.74 10.81
N ILE A 62 -4.30 9.86 11.13
CA ILE A 62 -4.98 11.14 11.29
C ILE A 62 -4.81 11.92 9.99
N PHE A 63 -5.88 12.58 9.52
CA PHE A 63 -5.78 13.53 8.40
C PHE A 63 -4.76 14.61 8.75
N LYS A 64 -3.59 14.53 8.14
CA LYS A 64 -2.45 15.39 8.49
C LYS A 64 -2.38 16.66 7.68
N ASN A 65 -3.01 16.67 6.51
CA ASN A 65 -2.93 17.81 5.61
C ASN A 65 -4.30 18.13 5.02
N ARG A 66 -4.67 19.41 5.09
CA ARG A 66 -5.87 19.94 4.47
C ARG A 66 -5.49 21.14 3.64
N LYS A 67 -5.59 21.02 2.33
CA LYS A 67 -5.34 22.09 1.38
C LYS A 67 -6.67 22.60 0.83
N LYS A 68 -6.79 23.91 0.67
CA LYS A 68 -7.92 24.54 0.00
C LYS A 68 -7.38 25.21 -1.27
N SER A 69 -8.04 24.97 -2.38
CA SER A 69 -7.78 25.61 -3.66
C SER A 69 -9.07 26.27 -4.13
N TYR A 70 -9.02 27.54 -4.47
CA TYR A 70 -10.16 28.27 -5.05
C TYR A 70 -9.97 28.32 -6.57
N ASP A 71 -11.02 27.97 -7.29
CA ASP A 71 -11.08 28.09 -8.74
C ASP A 71 -11.98 29.28 -9.09
N PRO A 72 -11.42 30.35 -9.65
CA PRO A 72 -12.18 31.54 -9.99
C PRO A 72 -13.14 31.36 -11.18
N GLU A 73 -12.94 30.34 -12.03
CA GLU A 73 -13.80 30.10 -13.18
C GLU A 73 -15.10 29.38 -12.78
N THR A 74 -15.01 28.46 -11.84
CA THR A 74 -16.17 27.69 -11.35
C THR A 74 -16.75 28.22 -10.04
N GLU A 75 -16.12 29.23 -9.44
CA GLU A 75 -16.46 29.78 -8.12
C GLU A 75 -16.54 28.72 -7.01
N ASN A 76 -15.82 27.61 -7.17
CA ASN A 76 -15.78 26.51 -6.22
C ASN A 76 -14.48 26.51 -5.40
N VAL A 77 -14.58 26.00 -4.18
CA VAL A 77 -13.43 25.69 -3.35
C VAL A 77 -13.25 24.17 -3.31
N THR A 78 -12.15 23.70 -3.84
CA THR A 78 -11.76 22.28 -3.68
C THR A 78 -10.96 22.13 -2.39
N ILE A 79 -11.45 21.25 -1.51
CA ILE A 79 -10.80 20.87 -0.27
C ILE A 79 -10.17 19.50 -0.48
N THR A 80 -8.84 19.46 -0.49
CA THR A 80 -8.07 18.18 -0.52
C THR A 80 -7.65 17.83 0.90
N GLN A 81 -8.07 16.67 1.37
CA GLN A 81 -7.65 16.09 2.65
C GLN A 81 -6.77 14.88 2.39
N GLN A 82 -5.59 14.87 3.00
CA GLN A 82 -4.63 13.77 2.86
C GLN A 82 -4.43 13.08 4.21
N ALA A 83 -4.48 11.76 4.19
CA ALA A 83 -4.17 10.91 5.32
C ALA A 83 -3.12 9.87 4.91
N MET A 84 -2.35 9.40 5.89
CA MET A 84 -1.46 8.26 5.70
C MET A 84 -2.06 7.04 6.39
N ARG A 85 -2.05 5.91 5.71
CA ARG A 85 -2.36 4.61 6.27
C ARG A 85 -1.13 3.73 6.26
N ARG A 86 -1.00 2.86 7.25
CA ARG A 86 0.05 1.86 7.29
C ARG A 86 -0.42 0.58 6.61
N ILE A 87 0.42 0.05 5.75
CA ILE A 87 0.22 -1.23 5.09
C ILE A 87 1.40 -2.14 5.39
N MET A 88 1.13 -3.43 5.50
CA MET A 88 2.13 -4.47 5.62
C MET A 88 2.10 -5.32 4.34
N LEU A 89 3.21 -5.36 3.63
CA LEU A 89 3.46 -6.31 2.57
C LEU A 89 4.08 -7.56 3.17
N GLN A 90 3.44 -8.68 3.00
CA GLN A 90 3.98 -10.00 3.32
C GLN A 90 4.34 -10.73 2.03
N VAL A 91 5.58 -11.15 1.94
CA VAL A 91 6.08 -11.99 0.83
C VAL A 91 6.57 -13.30 1.42
N VAL A 92 5.94 -14.40 1.02
CA VAL A 92 6.28 -15.75 1.48
C VAL A 92 6.94 -16.49 0.34
N PHE A 93 8.19 -16.86 0.53
CA PHE A 93 8.99 -17.60 -0.44
C PHE A 93 9.03 -19.08 -0.10
N TYR A 94 8.81 -19.91 -1.09
CA TYR A 94 9.00 -21.37 -1.01
C TYR A 94 9.98 -21.82 -2.07
N GLY A 95 10.74 -22.88 -1.76
CA GLY A 95 11.67 -23.52 -2.69
C GLY A 95 13.12 -23.46 -2.22
N PRO A 96 14.02 -24.07 -2.97
CA PRO A 96 15.43 -24.24 -2.56
C PRO A 96 16.19 -22.91 -2.42
N ASN A 97 15.75 -21.86 -3.09
CA ASN A 97 16.38 -20.54 -3.02
C ASN A 97 15.56 -19.52 -2.21
N SER A 98 14.59 -19.95 -1.39
CA SER A 98 13.70 -19.08 -0.63
C SER A 98 14.45 -18.07 0.25
N ASP A 99 15.54 -18.49 0.88
CA ASP A 99 16.42 -17.66 1.71
C ASP A 99 17.13 -16.57 0.89
N VAL A 100 17.71 -16.97 -0.23
CA VAL A 100 18.46 -16.04 -1.11
C VAL A 100 17.52 -15.01 -1.71
N LEU A 101 16.37 -15.45 -2.23
CA LEU A 101 15.37 -14.55 -2.86
C LEU A 101 14.79 -13.55 -1.86
N SER A 102 14.46 -13.99 -0.64
CA SER A 102 13.95 -13.12 0.40
C SER A 102 14.99 -12.08 0.83
N THR A 103 16.26 -12.47 0.93
CA THR A 103 17.37 -11.57 1.25
C THR A 103 17.59 -10.55 0.12
N MET A 104 17.62 -11.02 -1.13
CA MET A 104 17.77 -10.12 -2.30
C MET A 104 16.66 -9.08 -2.35
N LEU A 105 15.41 -9.48 -2.16
CA LEU A 105 14.29 -8.54 -2.15
C LEU A 105 14.42 -7.53 -1.02
N ASN A 106 14.74 -8.01 0.19
CA ASN A 106 14.94 -7.12 1.34
C ASN A 106 15.99 -6.06 1.05
N GLU A 107 17.18 -6.46 0.61
CA GLU A 107 18.28 -5.52 0.32
C GLU A 107 17.93 -4.57 -0.83
N TYR A 108 17.26 -5.07 -1.87
CA TYR A 108 16.85 -4.23 -3.00
C TYR A 108 15.88 -3.11 -2.59
N CYS A 109 15.00 -3.35 -1.63
CA CYS A 109 14.05 -2.34 -1.13
C CYS A 109 14.71 -1.07 -0.58
N TYR A 110 16.00 -1.12 -0.25
CA TYR A 110 16.77 0.04 0.24
C TYR A 110 17.56 0.76 -0.86
N THR A 111 17.54 0.26 -2.09
CA THR A 111 18.20 0.92 -3.23
C THR A 111 17.45 2.19 -3.64
N GLU A 112 18.14 3.05 -4.39
CA GLU A 112 17.54 4.29 -4.88
C GLU A 112 16.43 4.04 -5.90
N ASP A 113 16.60 3.01 -6.76
CA ASP A 113 15.59 2.63 -7.74
C ASP A 113 14.28 2.15 -7.06
N ALA A 114 14.40 1.35 -6.00
CA ALA A 114 13.25 0.93 -5.22
C ALA A 114 12.57 2.10 -4.51
N LYS A 115 13.33 3.02 -3.93
CA LYS A 115 12.78 4.24 -3.30
C LYS A 115 12.02 5.09 -4.31
N GLN A 116 12.57 5.25 -5.52
CA GLN A 116 11.89 6.00 -6.57
C GLN A 116 10.60 5.29 -7.03
N PHE A 117 10.64 3.97 -7.15
CA PHE A 117 9.43 3.17 -7.43
C PHE A 117 8.36 3.39 -6.37
N PHE A 118 8.72 3.29 -5.08
CA PHE A 118 7.78 3.50 -3.99
C PHE A 118 7.23 4.92 -3.99
N TYR A 119 8.08 5.92 -4.15
CA TYR A 119 7.65 7.33 -4.22
C TYR A 119 6.66 7.59 -5.34
N ASN A 120 6.89 7.04 -6.53
CA ASN A 120 5.99 7.19 -7.68
C ASN A 120 4.61 6.54 -7.48
N ASN A 121 4.49 5.66 -6.50
CA ASN A 121 3.26 4.97 -6.15
C ASN A 121 2.68 5.39 -4.79
N ASP A 122 3.03 6.59 -4.30
CA ASP A 122 2.57 7.13 -3.01
C ASP A 122 2.86 6.21 -1.81
N LEU A 123 3.97 5.49 -1.89
CA LEU A 123 4.45 4.57 -0.86
C LEU A 123 5.74 5.08 -0.23
N ALA A 124 5.88 4.87 1.07
CA ALA A 124 7.12 5.14 1.79
C ALA A 124 7.47 3.95 2.69
N LEU A 125 8.59 3.29 2.42
CA LEU A 125 9.08 2.19 3.26
C LEU A 125 9.40 2.70 4.68
N ILE A 126 9.01 1.92 5.69
CA ILE A 126 9.27 2.18 7.11
C ILE A 126 10.38 1.24 7.60
N PRO A 127 11.66 1.63 7.53
CA PRO A 127 12.79 0.75 7.82
C PRO A 127 12.79 0.23 9.26
N SER A 128 12.37 1.05 10.23
CA SER A 128 12.35 0.70 11.65
C SER A 128 11.34 -0.38 12.02
N LEU A 129 10.36 -0.63 11.16
CA LEU A 129 9.32 -1.65 11.34
C LEU A 129 9.49 -2.85 10.41
N THR A 130 10.47 -2.82 9.51
CA THR A 130 10.80 -3.95 8.65
C THR A 130 11.43 -5.03 9.52
N THR A 131 10.82 -6.20 9.52
CA THR A 131 11.21 -7.29 10.40
C THR A 131 12.26 -8.18 9.73
N HIS A 132 12.86 -9.03 10.55
CA HIS A 132 13.76 -10.07 10.09
C HIS A 132 13.08 -11.00 9.09
N ILE A 133 13.89 -11.60 8.25
CA ILE A 133 13.46 -12.72 7.41
C ILE A 133 13.29 -13.92 8.32
N ASP A 134 12.06 -14.41 8.45
CA ASP A 134 11.75 -15.61 9.23
C ASP A 134 11.97 -16.84 8.35
N LYS A 135 13.02 -17.62 8.66
CA LYS A 135 13.31 -18.90 7.99
C LYS A 135 12.58 -20.00 8.70
N LEU A 136 11.71 -20.68 7.98
CA LEU A 136 10.84 -21.72 8.51
C LEU A 136 10.95 -23.00 7.67
N HIS A 137 10.67 -24.12 8.29
CA HIS A 137 10.45 -25.37 7.59
C HIS A 137 8.98 -25.75 7.80
N GLU A 138 8.24 -25.84 6.72
CA GLU A 138 6.82 -26.19 6.76
C GLU A 138 6.59 -27.58 6.19
N LYS A 139 5.79 -28.39 6.89
CA LYS A 139 5.44 -29.72 6.41
C LYS A 139 4.14 -29.68 5.63
N ILE A 140 4.22 -29.83 4.29
CA ILE A 140 3.09 -29.85 3.39
C ILE A 140 3.05 -31.22 2.70
N ASN A 141 1.91 -31.93 2.79
CA ASN A 141 1.72 -33.25 2.17
C ASN A 141 2.86 -34.23 2.50
N GLU A 142 3.22 -34.34 3.78
CA GLU A 142 4.26 -35.22 4.32
C GLU A 142 5.69 -34.89 3.88
N ARG A 143 5.92 -33.78 3.16
CA ARG A 143 7.25 -33.32 2.73
C ARG A 143 7.59 -32.02 3.42
N TRP A 144 8.85 -31.84 3.76
CA TRP A 144 9.37 -30.59 4.31
C TRP A 144 9.69 -29.62 3.18
N TRP A 145 9.21 -28.38 3.34
CA TRP A 145 9.44 -27.28 2.43
C TRP A 145 10.29 -26.22 3.13
N GLU A 146 11.27 -25.71 2.41
CA GLU A 146 11.97 -24.49 2.84
C GLU A 146 11.08 -23.30 2.57
N ARG A 147 10.94 -22.46 3.57
CA ARG A 147 10.10 -21.28 3.55
C ARG A 147 10.85 -20.11 4.17
N ALA A 148 10.74 -18.92 3.55
CA ALA A 148 11.19 -17.66 4.12
C ALA A 148 10.09 -16.61 4.02
N ASP A 149 9.77 -15.99 5.15
CA ASP A 149 8.75 -14.95 5.25
C ASP A 149 9.44 -13.60 5.40
N LEU A 150 9.16 -12.69 4.48
CA LEU A 150 9.59 -11.29 4.53
C LEU A 150 8.36 -10.41 4.76
N LYS A 151 8.45 -9.51 5.74
CA LYS A 151 7.41 -8.51 6.04
C LYS A 151 8.01 -7.13 5.92
N LEU A 152 7.47 -6.34 5.01
CA LEU A 152 7.83 -4.95 4.78
C LEU A 152 6.64 -4.06 5.15
N ARG A 153 6.92 -2.91 5.75
CA ARG A 153 5.87 -1.97 6.12
C ARG A 153 6.05 -0.65 5.40
N PHE A 154 4.94 -0.11 4.96
CA PHE A 154 4.90 1.13 4.21
C PHE A 154 3.85 2.07 4.78
N TYR A 155 4.09 3.36 4.65
CA TYR A 155 3.03 4.34 4.62
C TYR A 155 2.54 4.51 3.18
N ASN A 156 1.21 4.53 3.03
CA ASN A 156 0.54 4.87 1.78
C ASN A 156 -0.29 6.12 1.99
N THR A 157 -0.13 7.10 1.11
CA THR A 157 -0.90 8.35 1.16
C THR A 157 -2.22 8.17 0.44
N ILE A 158 -3.32 8.49 1.11
CA ILE A 158 -4.66 8.56 0.53
C ILE A 158 -5.11 10.01 0.48
N SER A 159 -5.84 10.38 -0.57
CA SER A 159 -6.41 11.72 -0.71
C SER A 159 -7.91 11.68 -0.98
N VAL A 160 -8.62 12.62 -0.36
CA VAL A 160 -10.05 12.82 -0.57
C VAL A 160 -10.26 14.26 -1.00
N GLU A 161 -10.89 14.46 -2.15
CA GLU A 161 -11.23 15.76 -2.68
C GLU A 161 -12.73 16.00 -2.59
N THR A 162 -13.10 17.18 -2.08
CA THR A 162 -14.47 17.61 -1.94
C THR A 162 -14.61 19.03 -2.45
N ASP A 163 -15.50 19.22 -3.42
CA ASP A 163 -15.83 20.51 -3.92
C ASP A 163 -16.96 21.13 -3.06
N VAL A 164 -16.73 22.35 -2.63
CA VAL A 164 -17.68 23.12 -1.82
C VAL A 164 -17.98 24.40 -2.57
N SER A 165 -19.26 24.64 -2.83
CA SER A 165 -19.71 25.91 -3.43
C SER A 165 -19.40 27.05 -2.49
N THR A 166 -18.87 28.15 -3.03
CA THR A 166 -18.66 29.37 -2.27
C THR A 166 -19.98 30.13 -2.10
N ILE A 167 -20.15 30.80 -0.95
CA ILE A 167 -21.23 31.77 -0.77
C ILE A 167 -20.81 33.03 -1.49
N THR A 168 -21.45 33.32 -2.62
CA THR A 168 -21.12 34.47 -3.48
C THR A 168 -21.81 35.75 -3.04
N SER A 169 -22.91 35.67 -2.28
CA SER A 169 -23.58 36.82 -1.70
C SER A 169 -24.27 36.47 -0.39
N THR A 170 -24.24 37.39 0.56
CA THR A 170 -25.04 37.36 1.79
C THR A 170 -25.86 38.62 1.90
N ASP A 171 -27.18 38.49 1.90
CA ASP A 171 -28.07 39.58 2.26
C ASP A 171 -28.18 39.63 3.80
N ILE A 172 -27.51 40.59 4.42
CA ILE A 172 -27.62 40.84 5.84
C ILE A 172 -28.73 41.90 6.04
N LYS A 173 -29.89 41.47 6.53
CA LYS A 173 -30.88 42.37 7.04
C LYS A 173 -30.63 42.66 8.52
N ILE A 174 -30.19 43.87 8.83
CA ILE A 174 -30.13 44.36 10.22
C ILE A 174 -31.52 44.91 10.57
N ILE A 175 -32.25 44.20 11.41
CA ILE A 175 -33.52 44.68 11.97
C ILE A 175 -33.17 45.33 13.31
N HIS A 176 -33.28 46.65 13.37
CA HIS A 176 -33.26 47.39 14.62
C HIS A 176 -34.71 47.51 15.12
N GLU A 177 -35.11 46.68 16.04
CA GLU A 177 -36.31 46.94 16.85
C GLU A 177 -35.86 47.78 18.05
N TRP A 178 -36.23 49.06 18.00
CA TRP A 178 -36.20 49.93 19.16
C TRP A 178 -37.62 49.92 19.71
N GLU A 179 -37.85 49.18 20.77
CA GLU A 179 -39.05 49.38 21.57
C GLU A 179 -38.80 50.60 22.51
N GLU A 180 -39.79 51.57 22.49
CA GLU A 180 -39.87 52.64 23.44
C GLU A 180 -40.49 52.18 24.78
#